data_1736d09a735d0d13b84b5fba05fc63a5
#
_entry.id   1736d09a735d0d13b84b5fba05fc63a5
#
_cell.length_a   1.000
_cell.length_b   1.000
_cell.length_c   1.000
_cell.angle_alpha   90.00
_cell.angle_beta   90.00
_cell.angle_gamma   90.00
#
_symmetry.space_group_name_H-M   'P 1'
#
loop_
_entity.id
_entity.type
_entity.pdbx_description
1 polymer ?
#
loop_
_entity_poly.entity_id
_entity_poly.type
_entity_poly.pdbx_seq_one_letter_code
_entity_poly.pdbx_strand_id
1 'polypeptide(L)'
;MKARVKWVEQVSFLGESESGHAVLMDGAPAAGGRNLGPRPMEMLLLGAGGCTSFDVIAILKKSRQAVTDCYVELEAERAET
;
A
#
# COMPACT_ATOMS: atom_id res chain seq x y z
N MET A 1 14.59 -0.94 -9.16
CA MET A 1 13.84 -0.99 -7.88
C MET A 1 13.75 -2.43 -7.41
N LYS A 2 14.01 -2.67 -6.14
CA LYS A 2 14.00 -4.02 -5.57
C LYS A 2 13.17 -4.04 -4.30
N ALA A 3 12.58 -5.19 -4.00
CA ALA A 3 11.84 -5.39 -2.77
C ALA A 3 12.03 -6.84 -2.31
N ARG A 4 11.81 -7.08 -1.04
CA ARG A 4 11.91 -8.41 -0.45
C ARG A 4 10.70 -8.63 0.44
N VAL A 5 10.11 -9.81 0.35
CA VAL A 5 9.02 -10.21 1.22
C VAL A 5 9.47 -11.45 1.99
N LYS A 6 9.41 -11.36 3.30
CA LYS A 6 9.84 -12.44 4.19
C LYS A 6 8.67 -12.94 5.01
N TRP A 7 8.49 -14.24 5.05
CA TRP A 7 7.50 -14.87 5.92
C TRP A 7 7.92 -14.72 7.38
N VAL A 8 7.00 -14.24 8.20
CA VAL A 8 7.26 -14.06 9.62
C VAL A 8 6.65 -15.20 10.41
N GLU A 9 5.33 -15.36 10.33
CA GLU A 9 4.59 -16.36 11.10
C GLU A 9 3.20 -16.50 10.50
N GLN A 10 2.67 -17.70 10.47
CA GLN A 10 1.33 -17.98 9.95
C GLN A 10 1.15 -17.39 8.53
N VAL A 11 0.31 -16.36 8.36
CA VAL A 11 0.15 -15.66 7.08
C VAL A 11 0.63 -14.21 7.15
N SER A 12 1.53 -13.92 8.08
CA SER A 12 2.15 -12.61 8.24
C SER A 12 3.45 -12.55 7.45
N PHE A 13 3.65 -11.47 6.72
CA PHE A 13 4.83 -11.26 5.87
C PHE A 13 5.36 -9.86 6.09
N LEU A 14 6.68 -9.75 6.13
CA LEU A 14 7.35 -8.46 6.23
C LEU A 14 7.86 -8.06 4.85
N GLY A 15 7.34 -6.95 4.33
CA GLY A 15 7.82 -6.38 3.09
C GLY A 15 8.90 -5.35 3.36
N GLU A 16 10.02 -5.46 2.64
CA GLU A 16 11.14 -4.55 2.79
C GLU A 16 11.41 -3.87 1.45
N SER A 17 11.49 -2.55 1.46
CA SER A 17 11.79 -1.78 0.27
C SER A 17 13.27 -1.47 0.16
N GLU A 18 13.75 -1.27 -1.06
CA GLU A 18 15.13 -0.86 -1.32
C GLU A 18 15.46 0.47 -0.65
N SER A 19 14.45 1.32 -0.43
CA SER A 19 14.63 2.62 0.23
C SER A 19 14.79 2.53 1.75
N GLY A 20 14.81 1.31 2.31
CA GLY A 20 15.09 1.11 3.72
C GLY A 20 13.87 1.14 4.64
N HIS A 21 12.70 0.87 4.10
CA HIS A 21 11.46 0.83 4.89
C HIS A 21 10.87 -0.57 4.90
N ALA A 22 10.12 -0.87 5.95
CA ALA A 22 9.47 -2.16 6.09
C ALA A 22 7.99 -1.98 6.43
N VAL A 23 7.17 -2.91 5.95
CA VAL A 23 5.74 -2.93 6.26
C VAL A 23 5.32 -4.37 6.53
N LEU A 24 4.52 -4.54 7.58
CA LEU A 24 3.96 -5.84 7.92
C LEU A 24 2.61 -6.01 7.22
N MET A 25 2.47 -7.13 6.50
CA MET A 25 1.21 -7.53 5.87
C MET A 25 0.68 -8.75 6.58
N ASP A 26 -0.63 -8.82 6.74
CA ASP A 26 -1.25 -9.95 7.42
C ASP A 26 -2.61 -10.24 6.80
N GLY A 27 -3.18 -11.37 7.17
CA GLY A 27 -4.51 -11.77 6.75
C GLY A 27 -5.56 -11.52 7.80
N ALA A 28 -6.82 -11.70 7.40
CA ALA A 28 -7.94 -11.66 8.33
C ALA A 28 -7.91 -12.90 9.22
N PRO A 29 -8.49 -12.85 10.44
CA PRO A 29 -8.55 -14.03 11.31
C PRO A 29 -9.21 -15.23 10.65
N ALA A 30 -10.23 -15.02 9.81
CA ALA A 30 -10.90 -16.10 9.08
C ALA A 30 -9.97 -16.80 8.08
N ALA A 31 -8.91 -16.15 7.63
CA ALA A 31 -7.93 -16.72 6.71
C ALA A 31 -6.64 -17.19 7.42
N GLY A 32 -6.66 -17.29 8.73
CA GLY A 32 -5.52 -17.71 9.51
C GLY A 32 -4.58 -16.61 9.96
N GLY A 33 -4.96 -15.34 9.72
CA GLY A 33 -4.17 -14.19 10.12
C GLY A 33 -4.54 -13.68 11.51
N ARG A 34 -3.81 -12.67 11.94
CA ARG A 34 -4.03 -12.00 13.23
C ARG A 34 -4.37 -10.53 13.08
N ASN A 35 -4.61 -10.08 11.86
CA ASN A 35 -4.97 -8.70 11.55
C ASN A 35 -3.94 -7.68 12.12
N LEU A 36 -2.66 -8.00 11.98
CA LEU A 36 -1.59 -7.16 12.49
C LEU A 36 -1.10 -6.14 11.47
N GLY A 37 -1.61 -6.18 10.26
CA GLY A 37 -1.25 -5.27 9.18
C GLY A 37 -2.22 -5.37 8.03
N PRO A 38 -2.05 -4.51 7.02
CA PRO A 38 -2.91 -4.54 5.84
C PRO A 38 -2.72 -5.85 5.06
N ARG A 39 -3.76 -6.22 4.29
CA ARG A 39 -3.69 -7.34 3.36
C ARG A 39 -2.78 -6.97 2.19
N PRO A 40 -2.10 -7.97 1.58
CA PRO A 40 -1.28 -7.68 0.39
C PRO A 40 -2.04 -6.94 -0.71
N MET A 41 -3.30 -7.30 -0.98
CA MET A 41 -4.11 -6.61 -1.98
C MET A 41 -4.42 -5.17 -1.58
N GLU A 42 -4.60 -4.91 -0.29
CA GLU A 42 -4.77 -3.56 0.22
C GLU A 42 -3.52 -2.71 -0.02
N MET A 43 -2.35 -3.33 0.09
CA MET A 43 -1.08 -2.64 -0.19
C MET A 43 -0.97 -2.22 -1.65
N LEU A 44 -1.45 -3.05 -2.57
CA LEU A 44 -1.50 -2.68 -3.99
C LEU A 44 -2.39 -1.47 -4.21
N LEU A 45 -3.53 -1.44 -3.55
CA LEU A 45 -4.48 -0.34 -3.64
C LEU A 45 -3.88 0.94 -3.08
N LEU A 46 -3.27 0.86 -1.91
CA LEU A 46 -2.60 1.99 -1.27
C LEU A 46 -1.46 2.52 -2.13
N GLY A 47 -0.68 1.62 -2.73
CA GLY A 47 0.41 2.00 -3.62
C GLY A 47 -0.10 2.74 -4.86
N ALA A 48 -1.18 2.24 -5.47
CA ALA A 48 -1.79 2.89 -6.62
C ALA A 48 -2.28 4.30 -6.27
N GLY A 49 -2.96 4.44 -5.13
CA GLY A 49 -3.41 5.73 -4.65
C GLY A 49 -2.26 6.68 -4.34
N GLY A 50 -1.18 6.16 -3.75
CA GLY A 50 0.01 6.92 -3.44
C GLY A 50 0.70 7.45 -4.70
N CYS A 51 0.86 6.60 -5.71
CA CYS A 51 1.46 7.01 -6.98
C CYS A 51 0.64 8.10 -7.67
N THR A 52 -0.68 7.93 -7.72
CA THR A 52 -1.57 8.91 -8.32
C THR A 52 -1.50 10.25 -7.59
N SER A 53 -1.56 10.23 -6.28
CA SER A 53 -1.49 11.43 -5.44
C SER A 53 -0.15 12.14 -5.60
N PHE A 54 0.93 11.39 -5.64
CA PHE A 54 2.27 11.93 -5.84
C PHE A 54 2.36 12.69 -7.16
N ASP A 55 1.87 12.08 -8.26
CA ASP A 55 1.91 12.70 -9.57
C ASP A 55 1.06 13.97 -9.64
N VAL A 56 -0.12 13.94 -9.05
CA VAL A 56 -1.00 15.11 -9.01
C VAL A 56 -0.33 16.26 -8.25
N ILE A 57 0.21 15.99 -7.07
CA ILE A 57 0.89 17.03 -6.27
C ILE A 57 2.11 17.57 -7.01
N ALA A 58 2.89 16.71 -7.66
CA ALA A 58 4.07 17.13 -8.42
C ALA A 58 3.68 18.07 -9.58
N ILE A 59 2.62 17.75 -10.31
CA ILE A 59 2.12 18.56 -11.40
C ILE A 59 1.62 19.91 -10.87
N LEU A 60 0.87 19.93 -9.79
CA LEU A 60 0.32 21.15 -9.22
C LEU A 60 1.43 22.07 -8.69
N LYS A 61 2.49 21.50 -8.11
CA LYS A 61 3.65 22.28 -7.67
C LYS A 61 4.39 22.93 -8.84
N LYS A 62 4.56 22.19 -9.94
CA LYS A 62 5.18 22.73 -11.15
C LYS A 62 4.36 23.87 -11.73
N SER A 63 3.05 23.80 -11.63
CA SER A 63 2.13 24.86 -12.09
C SER A 63 1.98 25.98 -11.08
N ARG A 64 2.75 25.97 -10.00
CA ARG A 64 2.74 26.97 -8.93
C ARG A 64 1.37 27.14 -8.27
N GLN A 65 0.63 26.04 -8.17
CA GLN A 65 -0.65 26.02 -7.46
C GLN A 65 -0.41 25.77 -5.98
N ALA A 66 -1.11 26.51 -5.13
CA ALA A 66 -1.10 26.26 -3.70
C ALA A 66 -2.04 25.10 -3.40
N VAL A 67 -1.51 24.01 -2.82
CA VAL A 67 -2.28 22.84 -2.44
C VAL A 67 -2.30 22.75 -0.92
N THR A 68 -3.49 22.75 -0.34
CA THR A 68 -3.67 22.66 1.11
C THR A 68 -4.13 21.29 1.56
N ASP A 69 -4.69 20.47 0.66
CA ASP A 69 -5.14 19.13 0.99
C ASP A 69 -5.25 18.30 -0.29
N CYS A 70 -5.13 16.99 -0.14
CA CYS A 70 -5.30 16.05 -1.24
C CYS A 70 -5.58 14.66 -0.66
N TYR A 71 -6.65 14.03 -1.12
CA TYR A 71 -6.89 12.63 -0.78
C TYR A 71 -7.52 11.90 -1.95
N VAL A 72 -7.32 10.59 -1.96
CA VAL A 72 -7.85 9.70 -3.00
C VAL A 72 -8.54 8.52 -2.30
N GLU A 73 -9.74 8.22 -2.73
CA GLU A 73 -10.46 7.03 -2.30
C GLU A 73 -10.43 6.01 -3.43
N LEU A 74 -10.12 4.77 -3.08
CA LEU A 74 -10.02 3.69 -4.05
C LEU A 74 -10.87 2.52 -3.58
N GLU A 75 -11.47 1.85 -4.54
CA GLU A 75 -12.29 0.69 -4.27
C GLU A 75 -11.93 -0.39 -5.29
N ALA A 76 -11.79 -1.60 -4.81
CA ALA A 76 -11.53 -2.75 -5.67
C ALA A 76 -12.21 -3.98 -5.10
N GLU A 77 -12.71 -4.83 -5.99
CA GLU A 77 -13.30 -6.09 -5.62
C GLU A 77 -12.44 -7.23 -6.10
N ARG A 78 -12.33 -8.25 -5.27
CA ARG A 78 -11.59 -9.46 -5.63
C ARG A 78 -12.53 -10.40 -6.37
N ALA A 79 -12.13 -10.81 -7.57
CA ALA A 79 -12.92 -11.77 -8.34
C ALA A 79 -12.91 -13.12 -7.62
N GLU A 80 -14.08 -13.73 -7.50
CA GLU A 80 -14.20 -15.09 -7.02
C GLU A 80 -13.92 -16.05 -8.17
N THR A 81 -13.04 -16.99 -7.93
CA THR A 81 -12.69 -18.03 -8.91
C THR A 81 -12.99 -19.40 -8.36
#